data_73938176e8a3fb22417cd8062251d43c
#
_entry.id   73938176e8a3fb22417cd8062251d43c
#
_cell.length_a   1.000
_cell.length_b   1.000
_cell.length_c   1.000
_cell.angle_alpha   90.00
_cell.angle_beta   90.00
_cell.angle_gamma   90.00
#
_symmetry.space_group_name_H-M   'P 1'
#
loop_
_entity.id
_entity.type
_entity.pdbx_description
1 polymer ?
#
loop_
_entity_poly.entity_id
_entity_poly.type
_entity_poly.pdbx_seq_one_letter_code
_entity_poly.pdbx_strand_id
1 'polypeptide(L)'
;MKSPVVKRSIVVAGHKTSVSLEEAFWTGMKEISQLRGLTLSELVGEIDEGRTQGNLSSAIRLYVLEYFRTRTVAVAPSLHTELQPTSR
;
A
#
# COMPACT_ATOMS: atom_id res chain seq x y z
N MET A 1 -12.69 -1.51 14.27
CA MET A 1 -11.29 -1.27 14.63
C MET A 1 -10.90 0.17 14.35
N LYS A 2 -10.15 0.75 15.24
CA LYS A 2 -9.70 2.12 15.07
C LYS A 2 -8.21 2.17 14.82
N SER A 3 -7.83 3.08 13.95
CA SER A 3 -6.43 3.27 13.64
C SER A 3 -6.19 4.77 13.55
N PRO A 4 -5.37 5.32 14.45
CA PRO A 4 -5.16 6.78 14.44
C PRO A 4 -4.45 7.22 13.17
N VAL A 5 -4.73 8.42 12.76
CA VAL A 5 -4.04 9.03 11.62
C VAL A 5 -2.73 9.62 12.13
N VAL A 6 -1.64 9.23 11.49
CA VAL A 6 -0.30 9.66 11.87
C VAL A 6 0.32 10.43 10.71
N LYS A 7 0.83 11.61 10.99
CA LYS A 7 1.47 12.44 9.99
C LYS A 7 2.98 12.24 10.07
N ARG A 8 3.59 11.93 8.96
CA ARG A 8 5.04 11.75 8.89
C ARG A 8 5.62 12.53 7.73
N SER A 9 6.85 12.96 7.90
CA SER A 9 7.59 13.63 6.82
C SER A 9 8.40 12.58 6.10
N ILE A 10 8.30 12.57 4.78
CA ILE A 10 9.01 11.61 3.96
C ILE A 10 9.66 12.36 2.81
N VAL A 11 10.88 11.96 2.45
CA VAL A 11 11.55 12.55 1.30
C VAL A 11 11.10 11.79 0.06
N VAL A 12 10.50 12.52 -0.88
CA VAL A 12 10.00 11.94 -2.12
C VAL A 12 10.59 12.73 -3.27
N ALA A 13 11.35 12.06 -4.13
CA ALA A 13 11.99 12.70 -5.27
C ALA A 13 12.84 13.92 -4.86
N GLY A 14 13.52 13.79 -3.72
CA GLY A 14 14.37 14.86 -3.22
C GLY A 14 13.66 15.96 -2.46
N HIS A 15 12.35 15.86 -2.30
CA HIS A 15 11.56 16.88 -1.59
C HIS A 15 10.94 16.29 -0.35
N LYS A 16 10.95 17.08 0.72
CA LYS A 16 10.31 16.65 1.95
C LYS A 16 8.81 16.88 1.82
N THR A 17 8.05 15.84 2.06
CA THR A 17 6.60 15.85 1.91
C THR A 17 5.97 15.32 3.18
N SER A 18 4.90 15.96 3.64
CA SER A 18 4.12 15.46 4.78
C SER A 18 3.01 14.57 4.28
N VAL A 19 2.91 13.39 4.87
CA VAL A 19 1.87 12.43 4.48
C VAL A 19 1.15 12.00 5.74
N SER A 20 -0.17 12.06 5.70
CA SER A 20 -1.02 11.62 6.81
C SER A 20 -1.72 10.34 6.40
N LEU A 21 -1.50 9.30 7.19
CA LEU A 21 -2.11 7.99 6.94
C LEU A 21 -2.49 7.37 8.27
N GLU A 22 -3.53 6.57 8.23
CA GLU A 22 -3.85 5.75 9.38
C GLU A 22 -2.68 4.84 9.70
N GLU A 23 -2.47 4.58 10.97
CA GLU A 23 -1.33 3.79 11.40
C GLU A 23 -1.29 2.43 10.72
N ALA A 24 -2.46 1.84 10.49
CA ALA A 24 -2.52 0.55 9.83
C ALA A 24 -1.92 0.60 8.42
N PHE A 25 -2.11 1.71 7.71
CA PHE A 25 -1.52 1.86 6.39
C PHE A 25 -0.02 2.09 6.46
N TRP A 26 0.47 2.79 7.49
CA TRP A 26 1.91 2.93 7.67
C TRP A 26 2.56 1.57 7.92
N THR A 27 1.90 0.75 8.74
CA THR A 27 2.39 -0.60 8.98
C THR A 27 2.43 -1.41 7.70
N GLY A 28 1.35 -1.33 6.91
CA GLY A 28 1.31 -2.02 5.63
C GLY A 28 2.40 -1.57 4.68
N MET A 29 2.66 -0.26 4.64
CA MET A 29 3.72 0.27 3.79
C MET A 29 5.09 -0.25 4.21
N LYS A 30 5.34 -0.35 5.52
CA LYS A 30 6.60 -0.90 6.00
C LYS A 30 6.76 -2.36 5.58
N GLU A 31 5.69 -3.14 5.70
CA GLU A 31 5.73 -4.54 5.30
C GLU A 31 6.04 -4.68 3.81
N ILE A 32 5.36 -3.88 3.01
CA ILE A 32 5.57 -3.95 1.56
C ILE A 32 6.99 -3.56 1.21
N SER A 33 7.50 -2.49 1.82
CA SER A 33 8.86 -2.04 1.51
C SER A 33 9.87 -3.13 1.85
N GLN A 34 9.69 -3.81 2.97
CA GLN A 34 10.57 -4.90 3.35
C GLN A 34 10.48 -6.06 2.37
N LEU A 35 9.27 -6.42 1.98
CA LEU A 35 9.08 -7.52 1.04
C LEU A 35 9.69 -7.21 -0.32
N ARG A 36 9.68 -5.96 -0.72
CA ARG A 36 10.21 -5.57 -2.01
C ARG A 36 11.67 -5.12 -1.96
N GLY A 37 12.26 -5.08 -0.75
CA GLY A 37 13.64 -4.66 -0.62
C GLY A 37 13.86 -3.18 -0.87
N LEU A 38 12.86 -2.36 -0.56
CA LEU A 38 12.92 -0.92 -0.77
C LEU A 38 12.88 -0.19 0.55
N THR A 39 13.38 1.05 0.57
CA THR A 39 13.12 1.91 1.71
C THR A 39 11.71 2.45 1.59
N LEU A 40 11.19 2.96 2.70
CA LEU A 40 9.87 3.55 2.69
C LEU A 40 9.79 4.73 1.72
N SER A 41 10.84 5.56 1.71
CA SER A 41 10.90 6.70 0.79
C SER A 41 10.88 6.25 -0.66
N GLU A 42 11.60 5.19 -0.97
CA GLU A 42 11.62 4.68 -2.34
C GLU A 42 10.24 4.17 -2.75
N LEU A 43 9.57 3.48 -1.84
CA LEU A 43 8.24 2.97 -2.15
C LEU A 43 7.25 4.11 -2.35
N VAL A 44 7.29 5.11 -1.48
CA VAL A 44 6.40 6.26 -1.63
C VAL A 44 6.68 7.00 -2.93
N GLY A 45 7.96 7.12 -3.28
CA GLY A 45 8.32 7.77 -4.55
C GLY A 45 7.76 7.04 -5.75
N GLU A 46 7.82 5.71 -5.71
CA GLU A 46 7.26 4.90 -6.80
C GLU A 46 5.75 5.11 -6.92
N ILE A 47 5.05 5.15 -5.79
CA ILE A 47 3.62 5.36 -5.79
C ILE A 47 3.29 6.76 -6.33
N ASP A 48 4.08 7.76 -5.91
CA ASP A 48 3.86 9.13 -6.34
C ASP A 48 4.01 9.26 -7.85
N GLU A 49 5.01 8.58 -8.41
CA GLU A 49 5.22 8.62 -9.85
C GLU A 49 4.07 8.01 -10.62
N GLY A 50 3.46 6.99 -10.05
CA GLY A 50 2.39 6.27 -10.75
C GLY A 50 1.01 6.86 -10.56
N ARG A 51 0.86 7.85 -9.68
CA ARG A 51 -0.48 8.38 -9.48
C ARG A 51 -0.83 9.36 -10.60
N THR A 52 -2.08 9.29 -11.00
CA THR A 52 -2.54 10.12 -12.08
C THR A 52 -3.32 11.32 -11.57
N GLN A 53 -3.94 11.20 -10.42
CA GLN A 53 -4.69 12.29 -9.83
C GLN A 53 -4.91 12.01 -8.36
N GLY A 54 -5.46 12.99 -7.68
CA GLY A 54 -5.72 12.86 -6.26
C GLY A 54 -4.47 13.14 -5.44
N ASN A 55 -4.59 13.02 -4.14
CA ASN A 55 -3.46 13.30 -3.27
C ASN A 55 -2.67 12.03 -2.99
N LEU A 56 -1.48 12.22 -2.47
CA LEU A 56 -0.55 11.12 -2.25
C LEU A 56 -1.09 10.15 -1.19
N SER A 57 -1.72 10.65 -0.14
CA SER A 57 -2.28 9.77 0.89
C SER A 57 -3.29 8.80 0.30
N SER A 58 -4.17 9.28 -0.56
CA SER A 58 -5.14 8.42 -1.21
C SER A 58 -4.47 7.40 -2.11
N ALA A 59 -3.46 7.83 -2.85
CA ALA A 59 -2.73 6.91 -3.72
C ALA A 59 -2.06 5.80 -2.92
N ILE A 60 -1.49 6.16 -1.76
CA ILE A 60 -0.85 5.17 -0.91
C ILE A 60 -1.86 4.17 -0.36
N ARG A 61 -3.01 4.68 0.10
CA ARG A 61 -4.05 3.78 0.62
C ARG A 61 -4.49 2.78 -0.43
N LEU A 62 -4.72 3.25 -1.64
CA LEU A 62 -5.14 2.36 -2.72
C LEU A 62 -4.06 1.36 -3.07
N TYR A 63 -2.81 1.80 -3.06
CA TYR A 63 -1.70 0.91 -3.36
C TYR A 63 -1.61 -0.22 -2.33
N VAL A 64 -1.70 0.13 -1.05
CA VAL A 64 -1.61 -0.86 0.01
C VAL A 64 -2.77 -1.86 -0.10
N LEU A 65 -3.96 -1.35 -0.32
CA LEU A 65 -5.14 -2.20 -0.45
C LEU A 65 -4.98 -3.17 -1.61
N GLU A 66 -4.58 -2.67 -2.78
CA GLU A 66 -4.43 -3.52 -3.95
C GLU A 66 -3.31 -4.53 -3.78
N TYR A 67 -2.22 -4.11 -3.14
CA TYR A 67 -1.10 -5.01 -2.94
C TYR A 67 -1.52 -6.24 -2.15
N PHE A 68 -2.18 -6.02 -1.03
CA PHE A 68 -2.57 -7.13 -0.17
C PHE A 68 -3.74 -7.91 -0.73
N ARG A 69 -4.66 -7.25 -1.40
CA ARG A 69 -5.77 -7.95 -2.05
C ARG A 69 -5.27 -8.89 -3.12
N THR A 70 -4.36 -8.41 -3.94
CA THR A 70 -3.82 -9.23 -5.03
C THR A 70 -3.06 -10.42 -4.47
N ARG A 71 -2.26 -10.19 -3.44
CA ARG A 71 -1.50 -11.29 -2.88
C ARG A 71 -2.40 -12.31 -2.19
N THR A 72 -3.44 -11.85 -1.53
CA THR A 72 -4.39 -12.76 -0.88
C THR A 72 -5.08 -13.62 -1.91
N VAL A 73 -5.48 -13.01 -3.02
CA VAL A 73 -6.11 -13.78 -4.10
C VAL A 73 -5.14 -14.79 -4.67
N ALA A 74 -3.89 -14.41 -4.83
CA ALA A 74 -2.89 -15.32 -5.38
C ALA A 74 -2.65 -16.52 -4.48
N VAL A 75 -2.82 -16.34 -3.18
CA VAL A 75 -2.61 -17.42 -2.23
C VAL A 75 -3.88 -18.26 -2.05
N ALA A 76 -5.03 -17.62 -2.01
CA ALA A 76 -6.28 -18.28 -1.72
C ALA A 76 -6.62 -19.42 -2.66
N PRO A 77 -6.37 -19.31 -3.96
CA PRO A 77 -6.77 -20.39 -4.90
C PRO A 77 -6.21 -21.74 -4.56
N SER A 78 -5.16 -21.79 -3.85
CA SER A 78 -4.59 -23.08 -3.49
C SER A 78 -5.55 -23.90 -2.64
N LEU A 79 -6.58 -23.32 -2.16
CA LEU A 79 -7.52 -23.97 -1.29
C LEU A 79 -8.77 -24.44 -1.96
N HIS A 80 -9.18 -24.02 -2.92
CA HIS A 80 -10.47 -24.29 -3.32
C HIS A 80 -11.00 -24.11 -4.54
N THR A 81 -11.21 -23.99 -4.42
CA THR A 81 -11.51 -23.84 -5.06
C THR A 81 -12.32 -23.64 -5.48
N GLU A 82 -12.69 -23.51 -5.37
CA GLU A 82 -13.11 -23.05 -5.65
C GLU A 82 -13.74 -22.54 -5.91
N LEU A 83 -14.00 -22.76 -6.01
CA LEU A 83 -14.43 -21.97 -6.22
C LEU A 83 -14.86 -21.50 -6.66
N GLN A 84 -15.07 -21.44 -6.92
CA GLN A 84 -15.27 -20.74 -7.34
C GLN A 84 -15.68 -20.29 -7.75
N PRO A 85 -16.01 -20.46 -7.96
CA PRO A 85 -16.29 -19.73 -8.36
C PRO A 85 -16.67 -19.31 -8.78
N THR A 86 -16.77 -19.47 -8.98
CA THR A 86 -16.79 -18.81 -9.25
C THR A 86 -17.07 -18.25 -9.51
N SER A 87 -17.41 -18.41 -9.67
CA SER A 87 -17.39 -17.72 -9.78
C SER A 87 -17.61 -17.17 -9.90
N ARG A 88 -17.95 -17.21 -10.29
CA ARG A 88 -17.82 -16.64 -10.28
C ARG A 88 -18.06 -16.30 -10.55
#